data_969e1f8a1a313147af1dc1922446224f
#
_entry.id   969e1f8a1a313147af1dc1922446224f
#
_cell.length_a   1.000
_cell.length_b   1.000
_cell.length_c   1.000
_cell.angle_alpha   90.00
_cell.angle_beta   90.00
_cell.angle_gamma   90.00
#
_symmetry.space_group_name_H-M   'P 1'
#
loop_
_entity.id
_entity.type
_entity.pdbx_description
1 polymer ?
#
loop_
_entity_poly.entity_id
_entity_poly.type
_entity_poly.pdbx_seq_one_letter_code
_entity_poly.pdbx_strand_id
1 'polypeptide(L)'
;MTRPPTAAQRRVIDAADPVTGRLRGTEAQLAALVGRGLAFRHPRPPHDHFLTPAGHRIREAEPEAEPAAVVDAPRAETGVFTARVGGEEEPPDGGPSRVREVHSAWQGLLELRRMTNPDGAADRPCGWERTHLVQAAALALEAAGHPPAGADAGRPGVRRPGGGGTDAGGYRVRASPQPDAIAVQGPDEETLRACAATLEKAGWHASEHTDPRSRTRYLLASPRRV
;
A
#
# COMPACT_ATOMS: atom_id res chain seq x y z
N MET A 1 -23.33 -16.78 -8.97
CA MET A 1 -22.19 -15.99 -8.46
C MET A 1 -21.39 -16.90 -7.54
N THR A 2 -20.16 -17.23 -7.89
CA THR A 2 -19.32 -18.17 -7.12
C THR A 2 -18.65 -17.36 -5.99
N ARG A 3 -18.96 -17.74 -4.75
CA ARG A 3 -18.37 -17.12 -3.54
C ARG A 3 -16.82 -17.18 -3.60
N PRO A 4 -16.08 -16.11 -3.23
CA PRO A 4 -14.61 -16.12 -3.25
C PRO A 4 -14.04 -17.23 -2.34
N PRO A 5 -12.83 -17.74 -2.61
CA PRO A 5 -12.19 -18.76 -1.77
C PRO A 5 -11.85 -18.16 -0.40
N THR A 6 -11.96 -18.98 0.64
CA THR A 6 -11.54 -18.58 1.99
C THR A 6 -10.02 -18.40 2.05
N ALA A 7 -9.52 -17.64 3.02
CA ALA A 7 -8.08 -17.43 3.20
C ALA A 7 -7.28 -18.74 3.32
N ALA A 8 -7.85 -19.77 3.95
CA ALA A 8 -7.23 -21.10 4.03
C ALA A 8 -7.16 -21.79 2.67
N GLN A 9 -8.23 -21.70 1.88
CA GLN A 9 -8.28 -22.25 0.52
C GLN A 9 -7.33 -21.48 -0.41
N ARG A 10 -7.24 -20.16 -0.29
CA ARG A 10 -6.33 -19.31 -1.06
C ARG A 10 -4.87 -19.72 -0.82
N ARG A 11 -4.46 -19.92 0.43
CA ARG A 11 -3.09 -20.40 0.74
C ARG A 11 -2.74 -21.72 0.09
N VAL A 12 -3.68 -22.67 0.00
CA VAL A 12 -3.46 -23.95 -0.65
C VAL A 12 -3.32 -23.78 -2.17
N ILE A 13 -4.09 -22.87 -2.76
CA ILE A 13 -4.02 -22.52 -4.19
C ILE A 13 -2.68 -21.83 -4.50
N ASP A 14 -2.25 -20.88 -3.68
CA ASP A 14 -1.02 -20.10 -3.87
C ASP A 14 0.24 -20.95 -3.68
N ALA A 15 0.18 -21.97 -2.79
CA ALA A 15 1.24 -22.95 -2.57
C ALA A 15 1.31 -24.09 -3.61
N ALA A 16 0.45 -24.05 -4.64
CA ALA A 16 0.48 -25.03 -5.71
C ALA A 16 1.79 -24.97 -6.50
N ASP A 17 2.27 -26.11 -6.95
CA ASP A 17 3.45 -26.22 -7.80
C ASP A 17 3.30 -25.32 -9.05
N PRO A 18 4.27 -24.42 -9.32
CA PRO A 18 4.13 -23.42 -10.37
C PRO A 18 4.09 -24.02 -11.80
N VAL A 19 4.68 -25.19 -11.98
CA VAL A 19 4.78 -25.84 -13.30
C VAL A 19 3.62 -26.80 -13.53
N THR A 20 3.33 -27.63 -12.55
CA THR A 20 2.33 -28.73 -12.69
C THR A 20 0.95 -28.37 -12.14
N GLY A 21 0.84 -27.32 -11.32
CA GLY A 21 -0.38 -26.99 -10.61
C GLY A 21 -0.77 -27.97 -9.49
N ARG A 22 0.17 -28.86 -9.08
CA ARG A 22 -0.07 -29.87 -8.05
C ARG A 22 -0.26 -29.21 -6.68
N LEU A 23 -1.33 -29.60 -6.00
CA LEU A 23 -1.72 -29.08 -4.70
C LEU A 23 -1.17 -29.94 -3.56
N ARG A 24 -0.78 -29.26 -2.47
CA ARG A 24 -0.43 -29.88 -1.19
C ARG A 24 -1.34 -29.33 -0.10
N GLY A 25 -1.96 -30.21 0.68
CA GLY A 25 -2.86 -29.79 1.75
C GLY A 25 -3.47 -31.00 2.44
N THR A 26 -4.27 -30.75 3.48
CA THR A 26 -5.04 -31.80 4.13
C THR A 26 -6.15 -32.30 3.21
N GLU A 27 -6.58 -33.53 3.38
CA GLU A 27 -7.64 -34.14 2.55
C GLU A 27 -8.92 -33.29 2.57
N ALA A 28 -9.29 -32.77 3.73
CA ALA A 28 -10.46 -31.87 3.86
C ALA A 28 -10.32 -30.56 3.05
N GLN A 29 -9.12 -29.96 3.01
CA GLN A 29 -8.85 -28.76 2.22
C GLN A 29 -8.92 -29.04 0.73
N LEU A 30 -8.33 -30.15 0.29
CA LEU A 30 -8.32 -30.56 -1.12
C LEU A 30 -9.72 -30.95 -1.59
N ALA A 31 -10.49 -31.69 -0.79
CA ALA A 31 -11.88 -32.03 -1.08
C ALA A 31 -12.77 -30.79 -1.19
N ALA A 32 -12.57 -29.79 -0.34
CA ALA A 32 -13.29 -28.52 -0.40
C ALA A 32 -12.99 -27.74 -1.69
N LEU A 33 -11.75 -27.77 -2.18
CA LEU A 33 -11.37 -27.14 -3.46
C LEU A 33 -11.97 -27.90 -4.66
N VAL A 34 -12.01 -29.24 -4.60
CA VAL A 34 -12.64 -30.08 -5.63
C VAL A 34 -14.14 -29.81 -5.68
N GLY A 35 -14.83 -29.76 -4.53
CA GLY A 35 -16.26 -29.45 -4.46
C GLY A 35 -16.64 -28.07 -5.00
N ARG A 36 -15.67 -27.16 -5.08
CA ARG A 36 -15.84 -25.83 -5.69
C ARG A 36 -15.37 -25.73 -7.14
N GLY A 37 -14.92 -26.82 -7.73
CA GLY A 37 -14.38 -26.83 -9.09
C GLY A 37 -13.05 -26.10 -9.27
N LEU A 38 -12.34 -25.79 -8.19
CA LEU A 38 -11.03 -25.12 -8.21
C LEU A 38 -9.86 -26.08 -8.30
N ALA A 39 -10.10 -27.36 -7.95
CA ALA A 39 -9.15 -28.46 -8.08
C ALA A 39 -9.83 -29.70 -8.63
N PHE A 40 -9.05 -30.64 -9.14
CA PHE A 40 -9.50 -31.97 -9.49
C PHE A 40 -8.53 -33.03 -8.95
N ARG A 41 -9.05 -34.22 -8.65
CA ARG A 41 -8.25 -35.37 -8.27
C ARG A 41 -7.89 -36.17 -9.50
N HIS A 42 -6.60 -36.49 -9.67
CA HIS A 42 -6.16 -37.31 -10.80
C HIS A 42 -6.73 -38.74 -10.70
N PRO A 43 -7.29 -39.31 -11.77
CA PRO A 43 -7.93 -40.64 -11.73
C PRO A 43 -6.95 -41.78 -11.52
N ARG A 44 -5.66 -41.60 -11.84
CA ARG A 44 -4.61 -42.63 -11.66
C ARG A 44 -3.84 -42.42 -10.36
N PRO A 45 -3.38 -43.49 -9.70
CA PRO A 45 -2.48 -43.40 -8.54
C PRO A 45 -1.25 -42.53 -8.88
N PRO A 46 -0.76 -41.74 -7.93
CA PRO A 46 -1.09 -41.59 -6.52
C PRO A 46 -2.33 -40.77 -6.19
N HIS A 47 -3.20 -40.46 -7.15
CA HIS A 47 -4.44 -39.70 -6.97
C HIS A 47 -4.21 -38.27 -6.46
N ASP A 48 -3.15 -37.65 -6.91
CA ASP A 48 -2.81 -36.29 -6.59
C ASP A 48 -3.86 -35.26 -7.03
N HIS A 49 -3.89 -34.12 -6.39
CA HIS A 49 -4.80 -33.03 -6.70
C HIS A 49 -4.08 -31.94 -7.47
N PHE A 50 -4.75 -31.39 -8.48
CA PHE A 50 -4.22 -30.34 -9.36
C PHE A 50 -5.22 -29.21 -9.50
N LEU A 51 -4.73 -27.99 -9.76
CA LEU A 51 -5.58 -26.85 -10.05
C LEU A 51 -6.34 -27.05 -11.37
N THR A 52 -7.59 -26.66 -11.38
CA THR A 52 -8.36 -26.48 -12.62
C THR A 52 -7.98 -25.13 -13.28
N PRO A 53 -8.39 -24.86 -14.53
CA PRO A 53 -8.25 -23.53 -15.13
C PRO A 53 -8.88 -22.41 -14.30
N ALA A 54 -9.96 -22.71 -13.55
CA ALA A 54 -10.56 -21.76 -12.60
C ALA A 54 -9.67 -21.53 -11.37
N GLY A 55 -9.02 -22.59 -10.85
CA GLY A 55 -8.04 -22.49 -9.77
C GLY A 55 -6.81 -21.69 -10.17
N HIS A 56 -6.29 -21.87 -11.38
CA HIS A 56 -5.18 -21.08 -11.92
C HIS A 56 -5.54 -19.61 -12.04
N ARG A 57 -6.71 -19.26 -12.57
CA ARG A 57 -7.17 -17.87 -12.62
C ARG A 57 -7.27 -17.23 -11.24
N ILE A 58 -7.70 -17.96 -10.22
CA ILE A 58 -7.73 -17.45 -8.85
C ILE A 58 -6.31 -17.26 -8.32
N ARG A 59 -5.36 -18.14 -8.62
CA ARG A 59 -3.95 -17.98 -8.23
C ARG A 59 -3.32 -16.76 -8.88
N GLU A 60 -3.63 -16.49 -10.15
CA GLU A 60 -3.12 -15.37 -10.94
C GLU A 60 -3.83 -14.05 -10.63
N ALA A 61 -5.08 -14.11 -10.17
CA ALA A 61 -5.80 -12.92 -9.71
C ALA A 61 -5.19 -12.42 -8.41
N GLU A 62 -4.75 -11.15 -8.39
CA GLU A 62 -4.41 -10.48 -7.14
C GLU A 62 -5.62 -10.52 -6.19
N PRO A 63 -5.41 -10.72 -4.88
CA PRO A 63 -6.51 -10.70 -3.93
C PRO A 63 -7.17 -9.32 -3.97
N GLU A 64 -8.40 -9.25 -4.51
CA GLU A 64 -9.24 -8.08 -4.31
C GLU A 64 -9.38 -7.88 -2.80
N ALA A 65 -8.93 -6.71 -2.33
CA ALA A 65 -9.05 -6.32 -0.94
C ALA A 65 -10.54 -6.11 -0.62
N GLU A 66 -11.15 -7.10 0.03
CA GLU A 66 -12.46 -6.88 0.66
C GLU A 66 -12.32 -5.86 1.80
N PRO A 67 -13.34 -4.99 2.03
CA PRO A 67 -13.30 -4.01 3.10
C PRO A 67 -13.20 -4.73 4.44
N ALA A 68 -12.11 -4.50 5.16
CA ALA A 68 -11.76 -5.14 6.40
C ALA A 68 -12.76 -4.83 7.51
N ALA A 69 -13.38 -5.88 8.05
CA ALA A 69 -13.83 -5.87 9.43
C ALA A 69 -12.59 -6.05 10.33
N VAL A 70 -12.46 -5.10 11.24
CA VAL A 70 -11.39 -4.99 12.24
C VAL A 70 -11.34 -6.25 13.12
N VAL A 71 -10.22 -6.99 13.12
CA VAL A 71 -9.78 -7.78 14.29
C VAL A 71 -8.25 -7.82 14.31
N ASP A 72 -7.74 -7.34 15.41
CA ASP A 72 -6.39 -7.22 15.91
C ASP A 72 -5.66 -8.56 16.06
N ALA A 73 -4.44 -8.69 15.52
CA ALA A 73 -3.38 -9.56 16.03
C ALA A 73 -2.05 -9.27 15.31
N PRO A 74 -0.92 -9.19 16.01
CA PRO A 74 0.37 -8.81 15.44
C PRO A 74 0.92 -9.92 14.55
N ARG A 75 1.10 -9.65 13.28
CA ARG A 75 1.69 -10.56 12.30
C ARG A 75 3.13 -10.15 12.04
N ALA A 76 4.05 -11.07 12.34
CA ALA A 76 5.46 -10.94 11.97
C ALA A 76 5.58 -10.75 10.44
N GLU A 77 6.11 -9.61 10.08
CA GLU A 77 6.23 -9.08 8.74
C GLU A 77 7.31 -9.81 7.94
N THR A 78 6.93 -10.47 6.87
CA THR A 78 7.86 -10.71 5.75
C THR A 78 7.96 -9.39 4.98
N GLY A 79 9.05 -8.71 5.12
CA GLY A 79 9.50 -7.41 4.69
C GLY A 79 9.03 -6.83 3.36
N VAL A 80 7.75 -6.58 3.19
CA VAL A 80 7.28 -5.67 2.13
C VAL A 80 7.30 -4.26 2.71
N PHE A 81 8.15 -3.41 2.16
CA PHE A 81 8.23 -2.01 2.55
C PHE A 81 6.88 -1.31 2.32
N THR A 82 6.38 -0.63 3.35
CA THR A 82 5.18 0.22 3.26
C THR A 82 5.55 1.64 3.69
N ALA A 83 5.29 2.63 2.82
CA ALA A 83 5.51 4.03 3.13
C ALA A 83 4.51 4.50 4.20
N ARG A 84 4.96 5.35 5.11
CA ARG A 84 4.12 5.91 6.18
C ARG A 84 3.21 7.01 5.64
N VAL A 85 1.91 6.82 5.78
CA VAL A 85 0.91 7.80 5.33
C VAL A 85 0.60 8.86 6.39
N GLY A 86 1.03 8.67 7.63
CA GLY A 86 0.77 9.53 8.78
C GLY A 86 -0.56 9.23 9.47
N GLY A 87 -0.54 9.28 10.80
CA GLY A 87 -1.68 8.94 11.66
C GLY A 87 -1.74 7.46 12.04
N GLU A 88 -0.68 6.72 11.80
CA GLU A 88 -0.48 5.35 12.25
C GLU A 88 -0.02 5.36 13.71
N GLU A 89 -0.39 4.33 14.49
CA GLU A 89 0.25 4.09 15.77
C GLU A 89 1.74 3.84 15.51
N GLU A 90 2.58 4.61 16.19
CA GLU A 90 4.01 4.65 15.94
C GLU A 90 4.63 3.26 16.10
N PRO A 91 5.13 2.62 15.03
CA PRO A 91 5.98 1.47 15.22
C PRO A 91 7.27 1.93 15.88
N PRO A 92 7.82 1.17 16.84
CA PRO A 92 9.12 1.49 17.44
C PRO A 92 10.15 1.57 16.30
N ASP A 93 10.92 2.66 16.29
CA ASP A 93 12.09 2.93 15.46
C ASP A 93 11.88 3.49 14.05
N GLY A 94 11.89 4.84 13.98
CA GLY A 94 12.38 5.57 12.79
C GLY A 94 13.91 5.58 12.71
N GLY A 95 14.57 4.48 13.10
CA GLY A 95 16.03 4.38 13.18
C GLY A 95 16.72 4.35 11.81
N PRO A 96 18.09 4.26 11.79
CA PRO A 96 18.87 4.24 10.56
C PRO A 96 18.48 3.14 9.58
N SER A 97 17.83 2.06 10.04
CA SER A 97 17.28 1.01 9.19
C SER A 97 16.15 1.53 8.32
N ARG A 98 15.20 2.26 8.91
CA ARG A 98 14.06 2.84 8.19
C ARG A 98 14.51 3.80 7.09
N VAL A 99 15.47 4.66 7.38
CA VAL A 99 16.02 5.58 6.36
C VAL A 99 16.58 4.83 5.17
N ARG A 100 17.29 3.72 5.40
CA ARG A 100 17.84 2.88 4.32
C ARG A 100 16.75 2.17 3.52
N GLU A 101 15.72 1.67 4.19
CA GLU A 101 14.57 1.00 3.56
C GLU A 101 13.79 1.98 2.67
N VAL A 102 13.48 3.17 3.19
CA VAL A 102 12.83 4.26 2.45
C VAL A 102 13.66 4.66 1.23
N HIS A 103 14.97 4.84 1.42
CA HIS A 103 15.86 5.20 0.32
C HIS A 103 15.90 4.10 -0.75
N SER A 104 16.01 2.84 -0.34
CA SER A 104 16.00 1.68 -1.26
C SER A 104 14.68 1.60 -2.04
N ALA A 105 13.55 1.77 -1.36
CA ALA A 105 12.23 1.76 -1.98
C ALA A 105 12.06 2.91 -2.99
N TRP A 106 12.56 4.11 -2.65
CA TRP A 106 12.55 5.26 -3.56
C TRP A 106 13.41 5.01 -4.81
N GLN A 107 14.62 4.46 -4.65
CA GLN A 107 15.47 4.11 -5.79
C GLN A 107 14.80 3.04 -6.66
N GLY A 108 14.16 2.05 -6.06
CA GLY A 108 13.37 1.05 -6.78
C GLY A 108 12.22 1.68 -7.59
N LEU A 109 11.54 2.68 -7.04
CA LEU A 109 10.48 3.41 -7.76
C LEU A 109 11.05 4.21 -8.94
N LEU A 110 12.20 4.88 -8.77
CA LEU A 110 12.83 5.61 -9.88
C LEU A 110 13.27 4.66 -11.01
N GLU A 111 13.73 3.47 -10.67
CA GLU A 111 14.08 2.45 -11.66
C GLU A 111 12.84 1.90 -12.36
N LEU A 112 11.75 1.67 -11.61
CA LEU A 112 10.46 1.30 -12.20
C LEU A 112 9.96 2.36 -13.19
N ARG A 113 10.12 3.66 -12.88
CA ARG A 113 9.81 4.76 -13.81
C ARG A 113 10.62 4.65 -15.10
N ARG A 114 11.95 4.41 -15.00
CA ARG A 114 12.82 4.24 -16.17
C ARG A 114 12.41 3.08 -17.06
N MET A 115 12.01 1.97 -16.43
CA MET A 115 11.61 0.77 -17.18
C MET A 115 10.25 0.89 -17.83
N THR A 116 9.33 1.62 -17.21
CA THR A 116 7.91 1.61 -17.63
C THR A 116 7.46 2.85 -18.39
N ASN A 117 8.16 3.98 -18.24
CA ASN A 117 7.87 5.17 -19.03
C ASN A 117 8.43 4.99 -20.46
N PRO A 118 7.68 5.35 -21.50
CA PRO A 118 8.05 5.08 -22.91
C PRO A 118 9.40 5.67 -23.33
N ASP A 119 9.82 6.77 -22.69
CA ASP A 119 11.08 7.47 -22.95
C ASP A 119 12.15 7.22 -21.88
N GLY A 120 11.90 6.29 -20.96
CA GLY A 120 12.79 6.00 -19.85
C GLY A 120 12.90 7.14 -18.81
N ALA A 121 12.00 8.10 -18.83
CA ALA A 121 12.02 9.25 -17.92
C ALA A 121 11.75 8.83 -16.46
N ALA A 122 12.64 9.27 -15.55
CA ALA A 122 12.48 9.05 -14.11
C ALA A 122 11.89 10.25 -13.37
N ASP A 123 11.74 11.39 -14.04
CA ASP A 123 11.25 12.66 -13.48
C ASP A 123 9.73 12.78 -13.45
N ARG A 124 9.02 11.81 -14.00
CA ARG A 124 7.56 11.76 -14.00
C ARG A 124 7.02 10.43 -13.50
N PRO A 125 5.83 10.45 -12.87
CA PRO A 125 5.18 9.26 -12.32
C PRO A 125 4.86 8.21 -13.37
N CYS A 126 5.09 6.93 -13.03
CA CYS A 126 4.75 5.78 -13.86
C CYS A 126 3.31 5.27 -13.63
N GLY A 127 2.92 4.23 -14.35
CA GLY A 127 1.60 3.62 -14.24
C GLY A 127 1.28 3.09 -12.84
N TRP A 128 2.27 2.52 -12.15
CA TRP A 128 2.09 2.04 -10.78
C TRP A 128 1.69 3.17 -9.81
N GLU A 129 2.35 4.32 -9.89
CA GLU A 129 2.05 5.46 -9.02
C GLU A 129 0.64 6.03 -9.25
N ARG A 130 0.14 5.94 -10.47
CA ARG A 130 -1.23 6.36 -10.83
C ARG A 130 -2.31 5.46 -10.25
N THR A 131 -1.97 4.21 -9.96
CA THR A 131 -2.88 3.24 -9.33
C THR A 131 -2.69 3.15 -7.81
N HIS A 132 -1.53 3.61 -7.29
CA HIS A 132 -1.17 3.56 -5.86
C HIS A 132 -0.85 4.95 -5.31
N LEU A 133 -1.72 5.92 -5.59
CA LEU A 133 -1.50 7.35 -5.34
C LEU A 133 -1.04 7.67 -3.92
N VAL A 134 -1.72 7.11 -2.91
CA VAL A 134 -1.42 7.37 -1.50
C VAL A 134 -0.04 6.86 -1.12
N GLN A 135 0.28 5.62 -1.51
CA GLN A 135 1.58 4.99 -1.21
C GLN A 135 2.73 5.69 -1.94
N ALA A 136 2.51 6.08 -3.20
CA ALA A 136 3.52 6.76 -4.00
C ALA A 136 3.83 8.16 -3.45
N ALA A 137 2.81 8.94 -3.08
CA ALA A 137 3.00 10.26 -2.47
C ALA A 137 3.66 10.16 -1.09
N ALA A 138 3.21 9.20 -0.25
CA ALA A 138 3.81 8.95 1.06
C ALA A 138 5.29 8.58 0.94
N LEU A 139 5.66 7.69 -0.01
CA LEU A 139 7.04 7.33 -0.27
C LEU A 139 7.89 8.54 -0.71
N ALA A 140 7.36 9.38 -1.58
CA ALA A 140 8.06 10.59 -2.03
C ALA A 140 8.34 11.57 -0.86
N LEU A 141 7.35 11.77 0.03
CA LEU A 141 7.50 12.64 1.19
C LEU A 141 8.46 12.03 2.22
N GLU A 142 8.33 10.75 2.55
CA GLU A 142 9.21 10.07 3.51
C GLU A 142 10.65 10.01 2.99
N ALA A 143 10.86 9.76 1.71
CA ALA A 143 12.18 9.74 1.08
C ALA A 143 12.87 11.12 1.07
N ALA A 144 12.10 12.18 1.05
CA ALA A 144 12.60 13.55 1.19
C ALA A 144 12.84 13.98 2.65
N GLY A 145 12.55 13.09 3.63
CA GLY A 145 12.78 13.33 5.05
C GLY A 145 11.66 14.09 5.77
N HIS A 146 10.48 14.21 5.15
CA HIS A 146 9.33 14.78 5.87
C HIS A 146 8.86 13.79 6.94
N PRO A 147 8.64 14.23 8.19
CA PRO A 147 8.11 13.36 9.24
C PRO A 147 6.62 13.07 8.99
N PRO A 148 6.17 11.81 9.09
CA PRO A 148 4.75 11.50 9.09
C PRO A 148 4.10 11.95 10.40
N ALA A 149 2.81 12.32 10.37
CA ALA A 149 2.05 12.66 11.57
C ALA A 149 1.85 11.41 12.44
N GLY A 150 2.01 11.54 13.75
CA GLY A 150 1.66 10.49 14.70
C GLY A 150 0.15 10.25 14.79
N ALA A 151 -0.25 9.17 15.48
CA ALA A 151 -1.65 8.75 15.64
C ALA A 151 -2.53 9.82 16.29
N ASP A 152 -1.98 10.60 17.23
CA ASP A 152 -2.70 11.62 17.98
C ASP A 152 -2.75 13.00 17.28
N ALA A 153 -2.05 13.18 16.18
CA ALA A 153 -2.07 14.43 15.41
C ALA A 153 -3.41 14.60 14.68
N GLY A 154 -4.37 15.22 15.35
CA GLY A 154 -5.71 15.48 14.81
C GLY A 154 -6.84 15.21 15.79
N ARG A 155 -6.56 14.77 17.01
CA ARG A 155 -7.54 14.77 18.11
C ARG A 155 -7.56 16.11 18.80
N PRO A 156 -8.63 16.90 18.74
CA PRO A 156 -8.74 18.15 19.48
C PRO A 156 -8.74 17.81 20.99
N GLY A 157 -7.73 18.27 21.74
CA GLY A 157 -7.71 18.24 23.20
C GLY A 157 -6.65 17.39 23.87
N VAL A 158 -5.81 16.65 23.17
CA VAL A 158 -4.71 15.87 23.81
C VAL A 158 -3.36 16.59 23.62
N ARG A 159 -3.09 17.61 24.45
CA ARG A 159 -1.72 18.07 24.72
C ARG A 159 -1.13 17.15 25.79
N ARG A 160 -0.16 16.33 25.46
CA ARG A 160 0.66 15.63 26.47
C ARG A 160 1.58 16.66 27.18
N PRO A 161 1.43 16.93 28.49
CA PRO A 161 2.42 17.72 29.22
C PRO A 161 3.62 16.81 29.51
N GLY A 162 4.79 17.12 28.97
CA GLY A 162 6.05 16.56 29.46
C GLY A 162 6.94 15.81 28.47
N GLY A 163 6.70 15.83 27.20
CA GLY A 163 7.62 15.27 26.19
C GLY A 163 8.43 16.38 25.52
N GLY A 164 9.70 16.52 25.89
CA GLY A 164 10.66 17.41 25.21
C GLY A 164 11.16 16.88 23.85
N GLY A 165 10.28 16.34 23.06
CA GLY A 165 10.48 15.96 21.66
C GLY A 165 9.42 16.69 20.85
N THR A 166 9.82 17.35 19.80
CA THR A 166 9.01 18.11 18.87
C THR A 166 7.70 17.38 18.57
N ASP A 167 6.61 17.86 19.16
CA ASP A 167 5.22 17.58 18.75
C ASP A 167 5.00 18.23 17.35
N ALA A 168 5.96 18.04 16.47
CA ALA A 168 5.91 18.47 15.10
C ALA A 168 4.94 17.52 14.40
N GLY A 169 3.69 17.95 14.36
CA GLY A 169 2.70 17.32 13.55
C GLY A 169 3.26 17.17 12.13
N GLY A 170 3.52 15.95 11.70
CA GLY A 170 4.04 15.68 10.38
C GLY A 170 2.94 15.70 9.30
N TYR A 171 3.29 15.25 8.11
CA TYR A 171 2.31 15.11 7.02
C TYR A 171 1.37 13.92 7.24
N ARG A 172 0.17 14.02 6.66
CA ARG A 172 -0.79 12.92 6.53
C ARG A 172 -1.33 12.86 5.12
N VAL A 173 -1.14 11.72 4.44
CA VAL A 173 -1.65 11.48 3.09
C VAL A 173 -2.94 10.68 3.16
N ARG A 174 -3.95 11.09 2.40
CA ARG A 174 -5.24 10.41 2.32
C ARG A 174 -5.74 10.40 0.88
N ALA A 175 -6.58 9.42 0.57
CA ALA A 175 -7.33 9.43 -0.67
C ALA A 175 -8.24 10.67 -0.74
N SER A 176 -8.32 11.28 -1.91
CA SER A 176 -9.23 12.38 -2.20
C SER A 176 -10.53 11.85 -2.82
N PRO A 177 -11.68 12.53 -2.62
CA PRO A 177 -12.88 12.28 -3.41
C PRO A 177 -12.70 12.58 -4.89
N GLN A 178 -11.71 13.39 -5.26
CA GLN A 178 -11.40 13.67 -6.65
C GLN A 178 -10.65 12.49 -7.26
N PRO A 179 -11.01 12.05 -8.47
CA PRO A 179 -10.31 10.97 -9.16
C PRO A 179 -8.85 11.39 -9.43
N ASP A 180 -7.97 10.42 -9.38
CA ASP A 180 -6.54 10.57 -9.65
C ASP A 180 -5.81 11.57 -8.73
N ALA A 181 -6.35 11.89 -7.55
CA ALA A 181 -5.78 12.82 -6.61
C ALA A 181 -5.72 12.30 -5.17
N ILE A 182 -4.79 12.84 -4.41
CA ILE A 182 -4.68 12.63 -2.96
C ILE A 182 -4.74 13.96 -2.21
N ALA A 183 -5.10 13.92 -0.95
CA ALA A 183 -5.03 15.05 -0.04
C ALA A 183 -3.86 14.88 0.94
N VAL A 184 -3.02 15.92 1.06
CA VAL A 184 -1.97 15.99 2.08
C VAL A 184 -2.34 17.04 3.10
N GLN A 185 -2.36 16.65 4.37
CA GLN A 185 -2.55 17.54 5.51
C GLN A 185 -1.20 17.71 6.23
N GLY A 186 -0.98 18.88 6.80
CA GLY A 186 0.19 19.20 7.61
C GLY A 186 -0.21 20.07 8.81
N PRO A 187 0.69 20.22 9.79
CA PRO A 187 0.43 21.01 11.00
C PRO A 187 0.33 22.51 10.70
N ASP A 188 1.04 22.99 9.69
CA ASP A 188 1.17 24.40 9.33
C ASP A 188 1.39 24.59 7.83
N GLU A 189 1.39 25.85 7.43
CA GLU A 189 1.57 26.26 6.04
C GLU A 189 2.99 26.00 5.51
N GLU A 190 4.00 26.10 6.36
CA GLU A 190 5.39 25.84 5.98
C GLU A 190 5.61 24.38 5.63
N THR A 191 5.10 23.46 6.46
CA THR A 191 5.12 22.02 6.18
C THR A 191 4.36 21.68 4.91
N LEU A 192 3.18 22.25 4.70
CA LEU A 192 2.41 22.03 3.46
C LEU A 192 3.17 22.53 2.23
N ARG A 193 3.80 23.72 2.29
CA ARG A 193 4.60 24.26 1.17
C ARG A 193 5.81 23.37 0.88
N ALA A 194 6.50 22.87 1.91
CA ALA A 194 7.61 21.94 1.75
C ALA A 194 7.18 20.61 1.13
N CYS A 195 6.04 20.07 1.56
CA CYS A 195 5.44 18.87 0.95
C CYS A 195 5.06 19.11 -0.53
N ALA A 196 4.47 20.27 -0.84
CA ALA A 196 4.13 20.63 -2.23
C ALA A 196 5.37 20.66 -3.12
N ALA A 197 6.43 21.35 -2.70
CA ALA A 197 7.69 21.41 -3.44
C ALA A 197 8.31 20.02 -3.67
N THR A 198 8.23 19.14 -2.68
CA THR A 198 8.71 17.75 -2.81
C THR A 198 7.89 16.96 -3.83
N LEU A 199 6.57 17.04 -3.77
CA LEU A 199 5.69 16.35 -4.72
C LEU A 199 5.87 16.90 -6.15
N GLU A 200 6.00 18.21 -6.31
CA GLU A 200 6.27 18.84 -7.60
C GLU A 200 7.60 18.37 -8.21
N LYS A 201 8.66 18.27 -7.39
CA LYS A 201 9.95 17.71 -7.79
C LYS A 201 9.85 16.23 -8.15
N ALA A 202 8.95 15.49 -7.50
CA ALA A 202 8.67 14.09 -7.80
C ALA A 202 7.78 13.91 -9.06
N GLY A 203 7.41 14.98 -9.76
CA GLY A 203 6.61 14.94 -10.99
C GLY A 203 5.11 14.99 -10.76
N TRP A 204 4.67 15.44 -9.59
CA TRP A 204 3.26 15.65 -9.28
C TRP A 204 2.85 17.10 -9.54
N HIS A 205 1.57 17.34 -9.68
CA HIS A 205 0.97 18.66 -9.59
C HIS A 205 0.37 18.81 -8.19
N ALA A 206 0.73 19.87 -7.47
CA ALA A 206 0.22 20.17 -6.14
C ALA A 206 -0.45 21.53 -6.11
N SER A 207 -1.60 21.64 -5.44
CA SER A 207 -2.34 22.89 -5.24
C SER A 207 -2.86 22.99 -3.81
N GLU A 208 -2.79 24.20 -3.24
CA GLU A 208 -3.30 24.47 -1.89
C GLU A 208 -4.80 24.73 -1.92
N HIS A 209 -5.50 24.12 -0.96
CA HIS A 209 -6.94 24.26 -0.76
C HIS A 209 -7.25 24.47 0.71
N THR A 210 -8.44 25.03 0.96
CA THR A 210 -8.99 25.17 2.32
C THR A 210 -10.32 24.46 2.39
N ASP A 211 -10.46 23.56 3.34
CA ASP A 211 -11.75 22.91 3.61
C ASP A 211 -12.75 23.96 4.14
N PRO A 212 -13.90 24.15 3.48
CA PRO A 212 -14.85 25.21 3.85
C PRO A 212 -15.50 24.99 5.22
N ARG A 213 -15.55 23.74 5.70
CA ARG A 213 -16.19 23.38 6.98
C ARG A 213 -15.22 23.50 8.15
N SER A 214 -14.05 22.88 8.02
CA SER A 214 -13.03 22.85 9.10
C SER A 214 -12.09 24.04 9.08
N ARG A 215 -12.07 24.82 8.00
CA ARG A 215 -11.09 25.88 7.74
C ARG A 215 -9.64 25.38 7.71
N THR A 216 -9.45 24.06 7.61
CA THR A 216 -8.12 23.45 7.57
C THR A 216 -7.55 23.53 6.16
N ARG A 217 -6.31 23.97 6.05
CA ARG A 217 -5.57 23.95 4.78
C ARG A 217 -5.07 22.54 4.49
N TYR A 218 -5.05 22.18 3.22
CA TYR A 218 -4.52 20.91 2.72
C TYR A 218 -4.01 21.08 1.29
N LEU A 219 -3.14 20.20 0.85
CA LEU A 219 -2.76 20.09 -0.55
C LEU A 219 -3.62 19.05 -1.25
N LEU A 220 -4.04 19.36 -2.45
CA LEU A 220 -4.51 18.40 -3.41
C LEU A 220 -3.38 18.11 -4.39
N ALA A 221 -2.98 16.84 -4.51
CA ALA A 221 -1.89 16.47 -5.40
C ALA A 221 -2.29 15.32 -6.33
N SER A 222 -1.81 15.38 -7.57
CA SER A 222 -2.06 14.38 -8.60
C SER A 222 -0.81 14.17 -9.47
N PRO A 223 -0.53 12.94 -9.96
CA PRO A 223 0.55 12.69 -10.90
C PRO A 223 0.37 13.51 -12.18
N ARG A 224 1.41 14.19 -12.64
CA ARG A 224 1.34 14.92 -13.92
C ARG A 224 0.99 13.97 -15.06
N ARG A 225 0.01 14.35 -15.86
CA ARG A 225 -0.31 13.65 -17.11
C ARG A 225 0.70 14.10 -18.18
N VAL A 226 1.13 13.14 -18.99
CA VAL A 226 1.95 13.38 -20.19
C VAL A 226 1.07 13.90 -21.28
#